data_16db4b34cb827ac6fa0ea0eb18fa633d
#
_entry.id   16db4b34cb827ac6fa0ea0eb18fa633d
#
_cell.length_a   1.000
_cell.length_b   1.000
_cell.length_c   1.000
_cell.angle_alpha   90.00
_cell.angle_beta   90.00
_cell.angle_gamma   90.00
#
_symmetry.space_group_name_H-M   'P 1'
#
loop_
_entity.id
_entity.type
_entity.pdbx_description
1 polymer ?
#
loop_
_entity_poly.entity_id
_entity_poly.type
_entity_poly.pdbx_seq_one_letter_code
_entity_poly.pdbx_strand_id
1 'polypeptide(L)'
;MKQPHTHASHPAIVKRLRRASGHLISTIDMVVQGRDCLDVAQQLQAVEKAIQQAKKALIQDHLDHCLEDLIGPLKSGQRHSLDEFREITRYL
;
A
#
# COMPACT_ATOMS: atom_id res chain seq x y z
N MET A 1 11.56 8.91 24.07
CA MET A 1 10.34 8.54 23.37
C MET A 1 10.54 8.68 21.88
N LYS A 2 10.31 7.62 21.12
CA LYS A 2 10.47 7.69 19.66
C LYS A 2 9.35 8.53 19.06
N GLN A 3 9.72 9.50 18.25
CA GLN A 3 8.73 10.22 17.45
C GLN A 3 8.13 9.27 16.41
N PRO A 4 6.85 9.35 16.11
CA PRO A 4 6.26 8.53 15.07
C PRO A 4 6.95 8.84 13.74
N HIS A 5 7.29 7.79 12.99
CA HIS A 5 7.82 7.94 11.65
C HIS A 5 6.75 8.50 10.74
N THR A 6 6.98 9.73 10.26
CA THR A 6 6.09 10.35 9.27
C THR A 6 6.82 10.35 7.94
N HIS A 7 6.35 9.56 7.01
CA HIS A 7 6.90 9.49 5.66
C HIS A 7 6.08 10.33 4.70
N ALA A 8 6.72 10.84 3.67
CA ALA A 8 6.07 11.69 2.67
C ALA A 8 4.91 10.96 1.96
N SER A 9 4.99 9.64 1.84
CA SER A 9 3.96 8.82 1.20
C SER A 9 2.74 8.54 2.08
N HIS A 10 2.84 8.73 3.42
CA HIS A 10 1.75 8.38 4.34
C HIS A 10 0.43 9.09 4.04
N PRO A 11 0.39 10.39 3.71
CA PRO A 11 -0.88 11.03 3.35
C PRO A 11 -1.54 10.41 2.13
N ALA A 12 -0.76 10.02 1.12
CA ALA A 12 -1.29 9.34 -0.06
C ALA A 12 -1.82 7.95 0.27
N ILE A 13 -1.13 7.21 1.14
CA ILE A 13 -1.54 5.88 1.61
C ILE A 13 -2.86 5.99 2.38
N VAL A 14 -2.97 6.96 3.29
CA VAL A 14 -4.20 7.21 4.04
C VAL A 14 -5.37 7.49 3.09
N LYS A 15 -5.15 8.32 2.08
CA LYS A 15 -6.16 8.64 1.07
C LYS A 15 -6.62 7.39 0.33
N ARG A 16 -5.69 6.53 -0.06
CA ARG A 16 -6.01 5.25 -0.73
C ARG A 16 -6.81 4.33 0.18
N LEU A 17 -6.43 4.23 1.46
CA LEU A 17 -7.13 3.38 2.43
C LEU A 17 -8.54 3.91 2.73
N ARG A 18 -8.71 5.22 2.82
CA ARG A 18 -10.03 5.82 3.01
C ARG A 18 -10.95 5.55 1.83
N ARG A 19 -10.41 5.59 0.61
CA ARG A 19 -11.15 5.26 -0.60
C ARG A 19 -11.56 3.78 -0.60
N ALA A 20 -10.64 2.89 -0.24
CA ALA A 20 -10.93 1.46 -0.11
C ALA A 20 -11.97 1.20 0.98
N SER A 21 -11.90 1.91 2.09
CA SER A 21 -12.88 1.82 3.19
C SER A 21 -14.28 2.21 2.72
N GLY A 22 -14.39 3.32 1.99
CA GLY A 22 -15.68 3.74 1.42
C GLY A 22 -16.22 2.73 0.43
N HIS A 23 -15.35 2.15 -0.40
CA HIS A 23 -15.73 1.11 -1.35
C HIS A 23 -16.20 -0.15 -0.61
N LEU A 24 -15.54 -0.53 0.48
CA LEU A 24 -15.94 -1.68 1.30
C LEU A 24 -17.33 -1.44 1.93
N ILE A 25 -17.58 -0.25 2.44
CA ILE A 25 -18.90 0.11 3.00
C ILE A 25 -19.98 -0.04 1.95
N SER A 26 -19.76 0.47 0.73
CA SER A 26 -20.69 0.30 -0.39
C SER A 26 -20.93 -1.18 -0.70
N THR A 27 -19.89 -1.99 -0.63
CA THR A 27 -19.99 -3.43 -0.90
C THR A 27 -20.80 -4.14 0.17
N ILE A 28 -20.63 -3.74 1.44
CA ILE A 28 -21.46 -4.24 2.55
C ILE A 28 -22.94 -3.94 2.28
N ASP A 29 -23.24 -2.73 1.83
CA ASP A 29 -24.62 -2.35 1.49
C ASP A 29 -25.18 -3.22 0.37
N MET A 30 -24.36 -3.56 -0.62
CA MET A 30 -24.79 -4.47 -1.70
C MET A 30 -25.18 -5.84 -1.15
N VAL A 31 -24.42 -6.38 -0.21
CA VAL A 31 -24.73 -7.65 0.45
C VAL A 31 -26.06 -7.54 1.22
N VAL A 32 -26.22 -6.47 1.99
CA VAL A 32 -27.44 -6.23 2.78
C VAL A 32 -28.65 -6.12 1.87
N GLN A 33 -28.52 -5.49 0.72
CA GLN A 33 -29.61 -5.33 -0.27
C GLN A 33 -29.89 -6.61 -1.07
N GLY A 34 -29.10 -7.65 -0.88
CA GLY A 34 -29.28 -8.90 -1.62
C GLY A 34 -28.87 -8.82 -3.08
N ARG A 35 -27.88 -7.98 -3.38
CA ARG A 35 -27.34 -7.87 -4.74
C ARG A 35 -26.71 -9.18 -5.18
N ASP A 36 -26.61 -9.36 -6.49
CA ASP A 36 -26.08 -10.57 -7.11
C ASP A 36 -24.67 -10.90 -6.58
N CYS A 37 -24.44 -12.18 -6.25
CA CYS A 37 -23.17 -12.62 -5.68
C CYS A 37 -21.98 -12.35 -6.60
N LEU A 38 -22.17 -12.44 -7.91
CA LEU A 38 -21.10 -12.13 -8.87
C LEU A 38 -20.68 -10.67 -8.77
N ASP A 39 -21.65 -9.76 -8.69
CA ASP A 39 -21.39 -8.33 -8.57
C ASP A 39 -20.64 -8.02 -7.26
N VAL A 40 -21.08 -8.64 -6.16
CA VAL A 40 -20.44 -8.48 -4.85
C VAL A 40 -19.01 -9.00 -4.88
N ALA A 41 -18.78 -10.17 -5.47
CA ALA A 41 -17.46 -10.77 -5.58
C ALA A 41 -16.48 -9.86 -6.37
N GLN A 42 -16.96 -9.26 -7.46
CA GLN A 42 -16.15 -8.33 -8.26
C GLN A 42 -15.78 -7.08 -7.46
N GLN A 43 -16.72 -6.55 -6.67
CA GLN A 43 -16.44 -5.40 -5.81
C GLN A 43 -15.43 -5.75 -4.70
N LEU A 44 -15.56 -6.91 -4.09
CA LEU A 44 -14.60 -7.38 -3.08
C LEU A 44 -13.21 -7.54 -3.67
N GLN A 45 -13.11 -8.06 -4.88
CA GLN A 45 -11.83 -8.18 -5.58
C GLN A 45 -11.18 -6.80 -5.76
N ALA A 46 -11.94 -5.80 -6.14
CA ALA A 46 -11.44 -4.44 -6.32
C ALA A 46 -10.96 -3.82 -4.99
N VAL A 47 -11.72 -4.02 -3.91
CA VAL A 47 -11.33 -3.56 -2.56
C VAL A 47 -10.03 -4.23 -2.11
N GLU A 48 -9.95 -5.54 -2.27
CA GLU A 48 -8.77 -6.33 -1.93
C GLU A 48 -7.52 -5.83 -2.65
N LYS A 49 -7.65 -5.59 -3.96
CA LYS A 49 -6.57 -5.09 -4.80
C LYS A 49 -6.10 -3.70 -4.36
N ALA A 50 -7.04 -2.83 -4.00
CA ALA A 50 -6.72 -1.49 -3.52
C ALA A 50 -5.93 -1.54 -2.20
N ILE A 51 -6.31 -2.43 -1.28
CA ILE A 51 -5.62 -2.64 -0.01
C ILE A 51 -4.21 -3.20 -0.25
N GLN A 52 -4.06 -4.16 -1.14
CA GLN A 52 -2.76 -4.73 -1.50
C GLN A 52 -1.82 -3.64 -2.04
N GLN A 53 -2.31 -2.76 -2.89
CA GLN A 53 -1.51 -1.67 -3.43
C GLN A 53 -1.07 -0.67 -2.36
N ALA A 54 -1.96 -0.34 -1.43
CA ALA A 54 -1.62 0.53 -0.30
C ALA A 54 -0.55 -0.13 0.59
N LYS A 55 -0.69 -1.42 0.85
CA LYS A 55 0.28 -2.20 1.61
C LYS A 55 1.65 -2.21 0.95
N LYS A 56 1.71 -2.45 -0.36
CA LYS A 56 2.97 -2.44 -1.11
C LYS A 56 3.65 -1.07 -1.05
N ALA A 57 2.88 0.00 -1.21
CA ALA A 57 3.43 1.36 -1.12
C ALA A 57 4.01 1.63 0.26
N LEU A 58 3.32 1.21 1.32
CA LEU A 58 3.79 1.36 2.68
C LEU A 58 5.09 0.59 2.92
N ILE A 59 5.16 -0.67 2.48
CA ILE A 59 6.33 -1.52 2.65
C ILE A 59 7.53 -0.94 1.89
N GLN A 60 7.34 -0.51 0.65
CA GLN A 60 8.41 0.07 -0.15
C GLN A 60 8.96 1.34 0.48
N ASP A 61 8.07 2.21 0.97
CA ASP A 61 8.46 3.44 1.64
C ASP A 61 9.25 3.15 2.92
N HIS A 62 8.80 2.17 3.70
CA HIS A 62 9.48 1.76 4.92
C HIS A 62 10.87 1.19 4.64
N LEU A 63 11.00 0.34 3.62
CA LEU A 63 12.29 -0.22 3.22
C LEU A 63 13.28 0.87 2.79
N ASP A 64 12.83 1.83 1.99
CA ASP A 64 13.67 2.92 1.52
C ASP A 64 14.24 3.72 2.69
N HIS A 65 13.38 4.12 3.63
CA HIS A 65 13.80 4.95 4.76
C HIS A 65 14.61 4.18 5.79
N CYS A 66 14.22 2.95 6.10
CA CYS A 66 14.94 2.14 7.07
C CYS A 66 16.33 1.76 6.59
N LEU A 67 16.49 1.43 5.31
CA LEU A 67 17.80 1.10 4.77
C LEU A 67 18.71 2.32 4.77
N GLU A 68 18.21 3.48 4.37
CA GLU A 68 18.98 4.72 4.41
C GLU A 68 19.41 5.08 5.83
N ASP A 69 18.52 4.91 6.81
CA ASP A 69 18.82 5.18 8.22
C ASP A 69 19.89 4.23 8.76
N LEU A 70 19.87 2.96 8.33
CA LEU A 70 20.80 1.96 8.84
C LEU A 70 22.21 2.08 8.26
N ILE A 71 22.31 2.40 6.98
CA ILE A 71 23.60 2.36 6.26
C ILE A 71 24.11 3.74 5.87
N GLY A 72 23.32 4.80 6.14
CA GLY A 72 23.67 6.16 5.79
C GLY A 72 23.52 6.44 4.30
N PRO A 73 24.13 7.54 3.82
CA PRO A 73 24.02 7.89 2.40
C PRO A 73 24.55 6.78 1.51
N LEU A 74 23.73 6.36 0.55
CA LEU A 74 24.09 5.29 -0.37
C LEU A 74 25.03 5.81 -1.46
N LYS A 75 26.07 5.03 -1.75
CA LYS A 75 26.89 5.24 -2.94
C LYS A 75 26.07 4.85 -4.18
N SER A 76 26.44 5.39 -5.36
CA SER A 76 25.67 5.19 -6.57
C SER A 76 25.41 3.72 -6.93
N GLY A 77 26.43 2.84 -6.71
CA GLY A 77 26.26 1.41 -6.97
C GLY A 77 25.27 0.75 -6.00
N GLN A 78 25.32 1.15 -4.73
CA GLN A 78 24.39 0.65 -3.71
C GLN A 78 22.95 1.13 -3.98
N ARG A 79 22.81 2.38 -4.42
CA ARG A 79 21.51 2.92 -4.77
C ARG A 79 20.90 2.18 -5.97
N HIS A 80 21.71 1.83 -6.96
CA HIS A 80 21.26 1.05 -8.10
C HIS A 80 20.72 -0.32 -7.65
N SER A 81 21.43 -1.01 -6.78
CA SER A 81 21.00 -2.31 -6.22
C SER A 81 19.70 -2.19 -5.43
N LEU A 82 19.55 -1.11 -4.66
CA LEU A 82 18.34 -0.84 -3.92
C LEU A 82 17.16 -0.57 -4.85
N ASP A 83 17.39 0.18 -5.93
CA ASP A 83 16.35 0.47 -6.92
C ASP A 83 15.90 -0.81 -7.63
N GLU A 84 16.82 -1.71 -7.97
CA GLU A 84 16.47 -3.02 -8.54
C GLU A 84 15.67 -3.85 -7.55
N PHE A 85 16.06 -3.88 -6.29
CA PHE A 85 15.35 -4.60 -5.24
C PHE A 85 13.91 -4.06 -5.11
N ARG A 86 13.76 -2.75 -5.12
CA ARG A 86 12.44 -2.09 -5.08
C ARG A 86 11.57 -2.51 -6.26
N GLU A 87 12.15 -2.54 -7.46
CA GLU A 87 11.42 -2.96 -8.66
C GLU A 87 10.92 -4.41 -8.52
N ILE A 88 11.76 -5.30 -8.01
CA ILE A 88 11.41 -6.70 -7.81
C ILE A 88 10.25 -6.83 -6.80
N THR A 89 10.25 -6.05 -5.74
CA THR A 89 9.19 -6.12 -4.72
C THR A 89 7.80 -5.74 -5.24
N ARG A 90 7.72 -5.08 -6.40
CA ARG A 90 6.44 -4.78 -7.03
C ARG A 90 5.68 -6.04 -7.45
N TYR A 91 6.40 -7.14 -7.63
CA TYR A 91 5.80 -8.40 -8.09
C TYR A 91 5.42 -9.33 -6.95
N LEU A 92 5.58 -8.90 -5.72
CA LEU A 92 5.20 -9.70 -4.54
C LEU A 92 3.69 -9.75 -4.30
#